data_02752550db6efedb45904b124d1b5df5
#
_entry.id   02752550db6efedb45904b124d1b5df5
#
_cell.length_a   1.000
_cell.length_b   1.000
_cell.length_c   1.000
_cell.angle_alpha   90.00
_cell.angle_beta   90.00
_cell.angle_gamma   90.00
#
_symmetry.space_group_name_H-M   'P 1'
#
loop_
_entity.id
_entity.type
_entity.pdbx_description
1 polymer ?
#
loop_
_entity_poly.entity_id
_entity_poly.type
_entity_poly.pdbx_seq_one_letter_code
_entity_poly.pdbx_strand_id
1 'polypeptide(L)'
;MNVRYDIGSGFGFGKGYMFNDNDEKIKNLCIQHPDKVPYRIAELAPCFEYIGEAENRTVKGFSKIIKWLIDNFGEDKRVLEGIHANLHSFHWTGSLIPYYNRNIACFKQLLTHQNVKVRDWAKTCLEFEEKDLKLELGNEEFDVMHYNL
;
A
#
# COMPACT_ATOMS: atom_id res chain seq x y z
N MET A 1 -14.40 3.35 -23.21
CA MET A 1 -13.15 2.81 -22.66
C MET A 1 -13.46 1.56 -21.85
N ASN A 2 -12.69 0.57 -22.03
CA ASN A 2 -12.88 -0.66 -21.31
C ASN A 2 -11.96 -0.73 -20.10
N VAL A 3 -12.39 -0.13 -18.99
CA VAL A 3 -11.65 -0.09 -17.72
C VAL A 3 -11.26 -1.49 -17.24
N ARG A 4 -12.03 -2.49 -17.61
CA ARG A 4 -11.77 -3.88 -17.27
C ARG A 4 -10.43 -4.37 -17.83
N TYR A 5 -10.06 -3.94 -19.03
CA TYR A 5 -8.75 -4.30 -19.60
C TYR A 5 -7.62 -3.61 -18.85
N ASP A 6 -7.82 -2.36 -18.50
CA ASP A 6 -6.81 -1.61 -17.78
C ASP A 6 -6.53 -2.21 -16.41
N ILE A 7 -7.57 -2.64 -15.70
CA ILE A 7 -7.45 -3.32 -14.42
C ILE A 7 -6.80 -4.70 -14.61
N GLY A 8 -7.23 -5.44 -15.61
CA GLY A 8 -6.74 -6.79 -15.87
C GLY A 8 -5.31 -6.88 -16.36
N SER A 9 -4.83 -5.84 -17.04
CA SER A 9 -3.50 -5.84 -17.62
C SER A 9 -2.38 -5.59 -16.60
N GLY A 10 -2.67 -4.91 -15.50
CA GLY A 10 -1.71 -4.68 -14.42
C GLY A 10 -0.45 -3.93 -14.82
N PHE A 11 -0.47 -3.13 -15.87
CA PHE A 11 0.69 -2.39 -16.34
C PHE A 11 1.12 -1.33 -15.35
N GLY A 12 2.39 -1.35 -14.92
CA GLY A 12 2.91 -0.42 -13.94
C GLY A 12 2.84 1.04 -14.36
N PHE A 13 3.16 1.37 -15.61
CA PHE A 13 3.08 2.74 -16.11
C PHE A 13 1.63 3.17 -16.40
N GLY A 14 0.78 2.27 -16.87
CA GLY A 14 -0.64 2.51 -17.07
C GLY A 14 -1.39 2.70 -15.74
N LYS A 15 -0.91 2.06 -14.69
CA LYS A 15 -1.41 2.15 -13.33
C LYS A 15 -1.48 3.60 -12.84
N GLY A 16 -0.35 4.33 -12.90
CA GLY A 16 -0.31 5.72 -12.46
C GLY A 16 -1.22 6.62 -13.29
N TYR A 17 -1.19 6.48 -14.59
CA TYR A 17 -2.04 7.25 -15.51
C TYR A 17 -3.53 7.02 -15.25
N MET A 18 -3.93 5.77 -15.11
CA MET A 18 -5.33 5.39 -14.87
C MET A 18 -5.85 6.02 -13.56
N PHE A 19 -5.09 5.98 -12.49
CA PHE A 19 -5.52 6.45 -11.19
C PHE A 19 -5.43 7.96 -11.01
N ASN A 20 -4.64 8.66 -11.82
CA ASN A 20 -4.58 10.12 -11.76
C ASN A 20 -5.80 10.78 -12.39
N ASP A 21 -6.27 10.25 -13.52
CA ASP A 21 -7.29 10.92 -14.32
C ASP A 21 -8.69 10.31 -14.20
N ASN A 22 -8.82 9.15 -13.55
CA ASN A 22 -10.06 8.37 -13.57
C ASN A 22 -10.58 7.98 -12.20
N ASP A 23 -10.19 8.68 -11.12
CA ASP A 23 -10.59 8.35 -9.75
C ASP A 23 -12.10 8.21 -9.59
N GLU A 24 -12.88 9.16 -10.12
CA GLU A 24 -14.35 9.11 -10.00
C GLU A 24 -14.94 7.93 -10.75
N LYS A 25 -14.40 7.60 -11.92
CA LYS A 25 -14.84 6.42 -12.68
C LYS A 25 -14.55 5.14 -11.94
N ILE A 26 -13.37 5.05 -11.32
CA ILE A 26 -12.95 3.89 -10.53
C ILE A 26 -13.83 3.72 -9.30
N LYS A 27 -14.12 4.80 -8.59
CA LYS A 27 -15.01 4.80 -7.44
C LYS A 27 -16.42 4.33 -7.83
N ASN A 28 -16.94 4.84 -8.94
CA ASN A 28 -18.25 4.42 -9.45
C ASN A 28 -18.29 2.94 -9.81
N LEU A 29 -17.22 2.42 -10.42
CA LEU A 29 -17.12 0.98 -10.72
C LEU A 29 -17.11 0.13 -9.44
N CYS A 30 -16.40 0.59 -8.41
CA CYS A 30 -16.39 -0.09 -7.11
C CYS A 30 -17.80 -0.16 -6.50
N ILE A 31 -18.53 0.95 -6.56
CA ILE A 31 -19.91 1.03 -6.03
C ILE A 31 -20.87 0.14 -6.82
N GLN A 32 -20.72 0.10 -8.15
CA GLN A 32 -21.56 -0.72 -9.02
C GLN A 32 -21.25 -2.21 -8.93
N HIS A 33 -19.99 -2.56 -8.66
CA HIS A 33 -19.51 -3.94 -8.63
C HIS A 33 -18.71 -4.22 -7.34
N PRO A 34 -19.35 -4.12 -6.16
CA PRO A 34 -18.63 -4.22 -4.89
C PRO A 34 -18.00 -5.58 -4.64
N ASP A 35 -18.46 -6.63 -5.30
CA ASP A 35 -17.94 -7.98 -5.13
C ASP A 35 -16.67 -8.26 -5.95
N LYS A 36 -16.43 -7.45 -6.99
CA LYS A 36 -15.40 -7.77 -7.99
C LYS A 36 -14.36 -6.69 -8.16
N VAL A 37 -14.73 -5.43 -8.01
CA VAL A 37 -13.85 -4.32 -8.39
C VAL A 37 -12.97 -3.82 -7.23
N PRO A 38 -13.51 -3.60 -6.01
CA PRO A 38 -12.70 -3.01 -4.93
C PRO A 38 -11.40 -3.76 -4.62
N TYR A 39 -11.43 -5.08 -4.50
CA TYR A 39 -10.21 -5.82 -4.16
C TYR A 39 -9.19 -5.79 -5.30
N ARG A 40 -9.62 -5.69 -6.56
CA ARG A 40 -8.71 -5.56 -7.70
C ARG A 40 -8.04 -4.18 -7.73
N ILE A 41 -8.80 -3.16 -7.41
CA ILE A 41 -8.24 -1.80 -7.29
C ILE A 41 -7.24 -1.77 -6.12
N ALA A 42 -7.56 -2.42 -5.01
CA ALA A 42 -6.66 -2.52 -3.87
C ALA A 42 -5.30 -3.14 -4.23
N GLU A 43 -5.30 -4.12 -5.12
CA GLU A 43 -4.08 -4.77 -5.58
C GLU A 43 -3.26 -3.94 -6.58
N LEU A 44 -3.89 -3.01 -7.30
CA LEU A 44 -3.29 -2.32 -8.44
C LEU A 44 -3.04 -0.84 -8.21
N ALA A 45 -3.77 -0.19 -7.32
CA ALA A 45 -3.70 1.25 -7.13
C ALA A 45 -2.34 1.68 -6.55
N PRO A 46 -1.85 2.87 -6.87
CA PRO A 46 -0.71 3.45 -6.16
C PRO A 46 -1.03 3.56 -4.67
N CYS A 47 -0.17 2.98 -3.83
CA CYS A 47 -0.44 2.87 -2.39
C CYS A 47 -0.19 4.14 -1.61
N PHE A 48 0.73 5.00 -2.07
CA PHE A 48 1.27 6.08 -1.26
C PHE A 48 1.06 7.44 -1.89
N GLU A 49 0.82 8.43 -1.04
CA GLU A 49 0.91 9.83 -1.35
C GLU A 49 2.25 10.36 -0.84
N TYR A 50 2.91 11.20 -1.63
CA TYR A 50 4.23 11.72 -1.33
C TYR A 50 4.20 13.23 -1.14
N ILE A 51 5.09 13.73 -0.28
CA ILE A 51 5.33 15.16 -0.08
C ILE A 51 6.75 15.46 -0.59
N GLY A 52 6.93 16.58 -1.28
CA GLY A 52 8.21 17.01 -1.82
C GLY A 52 8.39 16.62 -3.27
N GLU A 53 9.55 16.94 -3.82
CA GLU A 53 9.85 16.76 -5.23
C GLU A 53 10.97 15.74 -5.43
N ALA A 54 10.83 14.93 -6.48
CA ALA A 54 11.83 14.02 -6.98
C ALA A 54 12.48 13.15 -5.88
N GLU A 55 13.78 13.23 -5.76
CA GLU A 55 14.57 12.39 -4.86
C GLU A 55 14.38 12.72 -3.37
N ASN A 56 13.89 13.92 -3.06
CA ASN A 56 13.67 14.38 -1.69
C ASN A 56 12.24 14.16 -1.19
N ARG A 57 11.43 13.45 -1.96
CA ARG A 57 10.05 13.20 -1.56
C ARG A 57 9.99 12.20 -0.40
N THR A 58 9.06 12.45 0.50
CA THR A 58 8.75 11.55 1.61
C THR A 58 7.31 11.08 1.53
N VAL A 59 7.02 9.93 2.13
CA VAL A 59 5.65 9.39 2.16
C VAL A 59 4.83 10.16 3.19
N LYS A 60 3.71 10.73 2.73
CA LYS A 60 2.72 11.38 3.59
C LYS A 60 1.82 10.34 4.27
N GLY A 61 1.48 9.27 3.55
CA GLY A 61 0.59 8.22 4.01
C GLY A 61 0.06 7.42 2.84
N PHE A 62 -1.02 6.70 3.05
CA PHE A 62 -1.72 6.03 1.96
C PHE A 62 -2.27 7.04 0.96
N SER A 63 -2.34 6.64 -0.31
CA SER A 63 -2.95 7.46 -1.36
C SER A 63 -4.43 7.71 -1.09
N LYS A 64 -4.98 8.71 -1.75
CA LYS A 64 -6.40 9.05 -1.61
C LYS A 64 -7.31 7.88 -2.00
N ILE A 65 -6.99 7.17 -3.08
CA ILE A 65 -7.80 6.04 -3.53
C ILE A 65 -7.73 4.87 -2.54
N ILE A 66 -6.58 4.60 -1.96
CA ILE A 66 -6.44 3.55 -0.94
C ILE A 66 -7.21 3.93 0.33
N LYS A 67 -7.12 5.16 0.79
CA LYS A 67 -7.91 5.64 1.93
C LYS A 67 -9.41 5.49 1.68
N TRP A 68 -9.85 5.87 0.50
CA TRP A 68 -11.25 5.74 0.11
C TRP A 68 -11.71 4.27 0.11
N LEU A 69 -10.88 3.36 -0.40
CA LEU A 69 -11.18 1.93 -0.36
C LEU A 69 -11.29 1.41 1.08
N ILE A 70 -10.38 1.81 1.94
CA ILE A 70 -10.40 1.43 3.35
C ILE A 70 -11.67 1.96 4.03
N ASP A 71 -12.03 3.20 3.77
CA ASP A 71 -13.21 3.83 4.39
C ASP A 71 -14.53 3.20 3.92
N ASN A 72 -14.62 2.79 2.66
CA ASN A 72 -15.86 2.32 2.07
C ASN A 72 -15.96 0.80 1.95
N PHE A 73 -14.83 0.09 1.88
CA PHE A 73 -14.77 -1.36 1.67
C PHE A 73 -13.85 -2.08 2.66
N GLY A 74 -13.47 -1.42 3.75
CA GLY A 74 -12.58 -1.99 4.76
C GLY A 74 -13.16 -3.16 5.54
N GLU A 75 -14.45 -3.44 5.41
CA GLU A 75 -15.07 -4.65 5.95
C GLU A 75 -14.80 -5.88 5.08
N ASP A 76 -14.46 -5.69 3.83
CA ASP A 76 -14.12 -6.79 2.92
C ASP A 76 -12.65 -7.17 3.12
N LYS A 77 -12.44 -8.34 3.67
CA LYS A 77 -11.11 -8.88 3.93
C LYS A 77 -10.23 -8.92 2.67
N ARG A 78 -10.81 -9.19 1.50
CA ARG A 78 -10.08 -9.22 0.23
C ARG A 78 -9.50 -7.87 -0.13
N VAL A 79 -10.19 -6.79 0.21
CA VAL A 79 -9.70 -5.42 -0.03
C VAL A 79 -8.47 -5.14 0.84
N LEU A 80 -8.56 -5.43 2.13
CA LEU A 80 -7.44 -5.24 3.05
C LEU A 80 -6.23 -6.11 2.68
N GLU A 81 -6.46 -7.37 2.34
CA GLU A 81 -5.41 -8.27 1.87
C GLU A 81 -4.79 -7.80 0.55
N GLY A 82 -5.60 -7.27 -0.36
CA GLY A 82 -5.14 -6.71 -1.62
C GLY A 82 -4.22 -5.51 -1.41
N ILE A 83 -4.56 -4.63 -0.49
CA ILE A 83 -3.71 -3.50 -0.11
C ILE A 83 -2.38 -3.99 0.47
N HIS A 84 -2.42 -4.96 1.36
CA HIS A 84 -1.22 -5.52 1.97
C HIS A 84 -0.30 -6.14 0.91
N ALA A 85 -0.83 -6.92 0.00
CA ALA A 85 -0.08 -7.50 -1.10
C ALA A 85 0.54 -6.42 -1.99
N ASN A 86 -0.22 -5.37 -2.28
CA ASN A 86 0.25 -4.25 -3.10
C ASN A 86 1.41 -3.50 -2.44
N LEU A 87 1.37 -3.30 -1.13
CA LEU A 87 2.44 -2.66 -0.37
C LEU A 87 3.78 -3.39 -0.51
N HIS A 88 3.75 -4.71 -0.66
CA HIS A 88 4.93 -5.55 -0.74
C HIS A 88 5.33 -5.90 -2.19
N SER A 89 4.59 -5.39 -3.16
CA SER A 89 4.81 -5.62 -4.59
C SER A 89 5.67 -4.51 -5.18
N PHE A 90 6.96 -4.50 -4.85
CA PHE A 90 7.89 -3.48 -5.33
C PHE A 90 9.28 -4.06 -5.59
N HIS A 91 10.04 -3.35 -6.41
CA HIS A 91 11.47 -3.60 -6.59
C HIS A 91 12.26 -2.63 -5.71
N TRP A 92 13.34 -3.13 -5.10
CA TRP A 92 14.18 -2.28 -4.26
C TRP A 92 15.66 -2.50 -4.59
N THR A 93 16.46 -1.49 -4.26
CA THR A 93 17.91 -1.57 -4.24
C THR A 93 18.40 -1.01 -2.90
N GLY A 94 19.46 -1.58 -2.36
CA GLY A 94 19.98 -1.18 -1.06
C GLY A 94 19.18 -1.74 0.10
N SER A 95 19.02 -0.95 1.17
CA SER A 95 18.35 -1.36 2.40
C SER A 95 16.84 -1.44 2.26
N LEU A 96 16.22 -2.43 2.91
CA LEU A 96 14.77 -2.54 3.06
C LEU A 96 14.21 -1.66 4.20
N ILE A 97 15.06 -1.13 5.05
CA ILE A 97 14.64 -0.35 6.22
C ILE A 97 13.71 0.82 5.87
N PRO A 98 14.00 1.65 4.86
CA PRO A 98 13.09 2.73 4.48
C PRO A 98 11.69 2.24 4.09
N TYR A 99 11.59 1.08 3.48
CA TYR A 99 10.30 0.50 3.07
C TYR A 99 9.48 0.04 4.28
N TYR A 100 10.11 -0.61 5.25
CA TYR A 100 9.44 -0.98 6.49
C TYR A 100 8.98 0.26 7.28
N ASN A 101 9.82 1.27 7.39
CA ASN A 101 9.46 2.53 8.06
C ASN A 101 8.28 3.23 7.38
N ARG A 102 8.23 3.23 6.06
CA ARG A 102 7.12 3.76 5.28
C ARG A 102 5.81 3.03 5.60
N ASN A 103 5.84 1.71 5.57
CA ASN A 103 4.66 0.88 5.82
C ASN A 103 4.18 1.06 7.28
N ILE A 104 5.09 1.06 8.23
CA ILE A 104 4.80 1.30 9.65
C ILE A 104 4.07 2.62 9.85
N ALA A 105 4.57 3.70 9.25
CA ALA A 105 3.94 5.01 9.34
C ALA A 105 2.51 4.99 8.81
N CYS A 106 2.26 4.30 7.70
CA CYS A 106 0.94 4.18 7.10
C CYS A 106 -0.03 3.40 7.99
N PHE A 107 0.40 2.25 8.53
CA PHE A 107 -0.45 1.45 9.41
C PHE A 107 -0.77 2.15 10.73
N LYS A 108 0.17 2.91 11.28
CA LYS A 108 -0.07 3.70 12.49
C LYS A 108 -1.21 4.69 12.32
N GLN A 109 -1.37 5.27 11.14
CA GLN A 109 -2.46 6.20 10.85
C GLN A 109 -3.85 5.53 10.91
N LEU A 110 -3.92 4.22 10.75
CA LEU A 110 -5.17 3.45 10.77
C LEU A 110 -5.56 2.92 12.15
N LEU A 111 -4.69 3.06 13.16
CA LEU A 111 -4.98 2.55 14.51
C LEU A 111 -6.15 3.26 15.17
N THR A 112 -6.50 4.44 14.70
CA THR A 112 -7.65 5.23 15.19
C THR A 112 -8.82 5.24 14.21
N HIS A 113 -8.82 4.39 13.20
CA HIS A 113 -9.89 4.30 12.21
C HIS A 113 -11.22 3.93 12.88
N GLN A 114 -12.33 4.42 12.35
CA GLN A 114 -13.67 4.16 12.92
C GLN A 114 -14.05 2.68 12.89
N ASN A 115 -13.66 1.96 11.85
CA ASN A 115 -14.00 0.55 11.68
C ASN A 115 -13.04 -0.34 12.46
N VAL A 116 -13.57 -1.17 13.34
CA VAL A 116 -12.78 -2.08 14.18
C VAL A 116 -11.99 -3.10 13.36
N LYS A 117 -12.54 -3.59 12.26
CA LYS A 117 -11.84 -4.53 11.38
C LYS A 117 -10.60 -3.91 10.74
N VAL A 118 -10.70 -2.63 10.37
CA VAL A 118 -9.56 -1.88 9.85
C VAL A 118 -8.50 -1.68 10.92
N ARG A 119 -8.91 -1.29 12.13
CA ARG A 119 -7.96 -1.15 13.26
C ARG A 119 -7.22 -2.44 13.57
N ASP A 120 -7.95 -3.55 13.64
CA ASP A 120 -7.38 -4.87 13.95
C ASP A 120 -6.42 -5.33 12.85
N TRP A 121 -6.80 -5.15 11.60
CA TRP A 121 -5.93 -5.43 10.46
C TRP A 121 -4.66 -4.58 10.49
N ALA A 122 -4.79 -3.28 10.73
CA ALA A 122 -3.66 -2.37 10.79
C ALA A 122 -2.70 -2.75 11.94
N LYS A 123 -3.24 -3.12 13.08
CA LYS A 123 -2.45 -3.57 14.23
C LYS A 123 -1.66 -4.83 13.90
N THR A 124 -2.29 -5.81 13.29
CA THR A 124 -1.64 -7.05 12.87
C THR A 124 -0.54 -6.77 11.86
N CYS A 125 -0.81 -5.97 10.84
CA CYS A 125 0.17 -5.60 9.84
C CYS A 125 1.34 -4.83 10.46
N LEU A 126 1.06 -3.92 11.38
CA LEU A 126 2.09 -3.16 12.08
C LEU A 126 3.03 -4.07 12.86
N GLU A 127 2.50 -5.06 13.56
CA GLU A 127 3.31 -6.03 14.30
C GLU A 127 4.25 -6.80 13.36
N PHE A 128 3.77 -7.23 12.20
CA PHE A 128 4.59 -7.89 11.19
C PHE A 128 5.69 -6.98 10.63
N GLU A 129 5.34 -5.75 10.28
CA GLU A 129 6.31 -4.78 9.74
C GLU A 129 7.40 -4.45 10.76
N GLU A 130 7.03 -4.26 12.02
CA GLU A 130 7.98 -3.98 13.09
C GLU A 130 8.92 -5.16 13.36
N LYS A 131 8.39 -6.37 13.30
CA LYS A 131 9.18 -7.59 13.42
C LYS A 131 10.18 -7.72 12.27
N ASP A 132 9.73 -7.52 11.05
CA ASP A 132 10.57 -7.61 9.86
C ASP A 132 11.64 -6.51 9.86
N LEU A 133 11.30 -5.30 10.28
CA LEU A 133 12.25 -4.21 10.45
C LEU A 133 13.36 -4.60 11.44
N LYS A 134 12.98 -5.18 12.56
CA LYS A 134 13.94 -5.61 13.58
C LYS A 134 14.89 -6.68 13.05
N LEU A 135 14.38 -7.63 12.28
CA LEU A 135 15.21 -8.65 11.63
C LEU A 135 16.17 -8.03 10.61
N GLU A 136 15.70 -7.10 9.81
CA GLU A 136 16.52 -6.44 8.80
C GLU A 136 17.63 -5.58 9.43
N LEU A 137 17.34 -4.89 10.53
CA LEU A 137 18.35 -4.15 11.28
C LEU A 137 19.45 -5.08 11.80
N GLY A 138 19.08 -6.25 12.34
CA GLY A 138 20.04 -7.26 12.78
C GLY A 138 20.89 -7.80 11.64
N ASN A 139 20.30 -8.06 10.48
CA ASN A 139 21.01 -8.52 9.28
C ASN A 139 22.03 -7.49 8.78
N GLU A 140 21.65 -6.22 8.72
CA GLU A 140 22.55 -5.16 8.28
C GLU A 140 23.71 -4.96 9.23
N GLU A 141 23.49 -5.02 10.53
CA GLU A 141 24.56 -5.00 11.54
C GLU A 141 25.53 -6.16 11.35
N PHE A 142 25.00 -7.35 11.12
CA PHE A 142 25.80 -8.54 10.86
C PHE A 142 26.68 -8.36 9.62
N ASP A 143 26.13 -7.86 8.54
CA ASP A 143 26.86 -7.63 7.30
C ASP A 143 28.00 -6.61 7.49
N VAL A 144 27.75 -5.52 8.19
CA VAL A 144 28.77 -4.53 8.52
C VAL A 144 29.91 -5.16 9.32
N MET A 145 29.59 -5.96 10.31
CA MET A 145 30.60 -6.62 11.15
C MET A 145 31.43 -7.64 10.39
N HIS A 146 30.87 -8.33 9.40
CA HIS A 146 31.53 -9.44 8.72
C HIS A 146 32.20 -9.06 7.40
N TYR A 147 31.74 -8.00 6.74
CA TYR A 147 32.21 -7.65 5.40
C TYR A 147 32.93 -6.29 5.31
N ASN A 148 32.80 -5.45 6.31
CA ASN A 148 33.44 -4.12 6.32
C ASN A 148 34.60 -4.01 7.31
N LEU A 149 34.99 -5.10 7.89
CA LEU A 149 36.18 -5.21 8.68
C LEU A 149 37.35 -5.65 7.81
#